data_09688ba14266558d4f6576de580b3256
#
_entry.id   09688ba14266558d4f6576de580b3256
#
_cell.length_a   1.000
_cell.length_b   1.000
_cell.length_c   1.000
_cell.angle_alpha   90.00
_cell.angle_beta   90.00
_cell.angle_gamma   90.00
#
_symmetry.space_group_name_H-M   'P 1'
#
loop_
_entity.id
_entity.type
_entity.pdbx_description
1 polymer ?
#
loop_
_entity_poly.entity_id
_entity_poly.type
_entity_poly.pdbx_seq_one_letter_code
_entity_poly.pdbx_strand_id
1 'polypeptide(L)'
;GYPGSTAARWQRFGRAGPRQQPSVGVLVASSEPMDQYVVRHPEFFADANPEHARIEPDQPLILLDHIRCAAFELPFVDGDGFGPVSPAPWLDVLAESGVLHHEGDRWEWIADSYPAQAVNLRAVADGNFVVVDRTDGRQTIIAEVDYSAAALTLYEGAIHMIQSEPFQVERLDWEGRKAYVTRTRVDYYTDAIDYSKLKVLDDAEQAEAGEGTAHLGEVHVVRRVSGYKKIRFHTHENIGYGPVSLPDQELHTSAVWWQLPQHALEAAFEARHDALDGFLGASYALHLVAQVAVMAESRDLQKAVGSGDGSWFATADTRGRGQLRDGDGASTAIELLGRFAPTLYLYDNYPGGVGLSSPLYERRDALLAQAIELVDRCSCRAGCPACVGPILAAEEVQQRTPRQLAARVLALLAQA
;
A
#
# COMPACT_ATOMS: atom_id res chain seq x y z
N GLY A 1 2.97 -16.75 -8.95
CA GLY A 1 4.11 -15.97 -8.45
C GLY A 1 4.56 -16.36 -7.05
N TYR A 2 5.65 -15.78 -6.61
CA TYR A 2 6.15 -15.90 -5.24
C TYR A 2 5.16 -15.25 -4.25
N PRO A 3 4.84 -15.91 -3.13
CA PRO A 3 3.76 -15.44 -2.25
C PRO A 3 4.15 -14.29 -1.30
N GLY A 4 5.21 -13.55 -1.59
CA GLY A 4 5.64 -12.39 -0.82
C GLY A 4 6.59 -12.70 0.35
N SER A 5 6.52 -13.89 0.95
CA SER A 5 7.41 -14.29 2.03
C SER A 5 7.77 -15.77 1.97
N THR A 6 8.91 -16.11 2.56
CA THR A 6 9.37 -17.50 2.73
C THR A 6 8.42 -18.31 3.62
N ALA A 7 7.90 -17.68 4.68
CA ALA A 7 6.90 -18.29 5.54
C ALA A 7 5.62 -18.67 4.77
N ALA A 8 5.07 -17.75 3.99
CA ALA A 8 3.87 -17.99 3.15
C ALA A 8 4.15 -19.07 2.09
N ARG A 9 5.35 -19.08 1.50
CA ARG A 9 5.79 -20.15 0.59
C ARG A 9 5.72 -21.52 1.27
N TRP A 10 6.35 -21.67 2.43
CA TRP A 10 6.36 -22.94 3.16
C TRP A 10 4.96 -23.38 3.57
N GLN A 11 4.10 -22.46 4.00
CA GLN A 11 2.71 -22.77 4.31
C GLN A 11 1.94 -23.30 3.11
N ARG A 12 2.15 -22.73 1.90
CA ARG A 12 1.50 -23.21 0.67
C ARG A 12 2.06 -24.56 0.23
N PHE A 13 3.38 -24.71 0.20
CA PHE A 13 4.04 -25.98 -0.18
C PHE A 13 3.74 -27.10 0.82
N GLY A 14 3.65 -26.81 2.12
CA GLY A 14 3.29 -27.78 3.16
C GLY A 14 1.85 -28.33 3.05
N ARG A 15 1.05 -27.81 2.12
CA ARG A 15 -0.27 -28.35 1.80
C ARG A 15 -0.28 -29.22 0.54
N ALA A 16 0.84 -29.40 -0.12
CA ALA A 16 0.97 -30.24 -1.28
C ALA A 16 1.08 -31.71 -0.88
N GLY A 17 0.04 -32.48 -1.18
CA GLY A 17 -0.01 -33.93 -1.01
C GLY A 17 -0.18 -34.45 0.44
N PRO A 18 -0.39 -35.74 0.60
CA PRO A 18 -0.51 -36.40 1.90
C PRO A 18 0.86 -36.51 2.61
N ARG A 19 0.87 -36.50 3.93
CA ARG A 19 2.09 -36.44 4.76
C ARG A 19 3.13 -37.54 4.54
N GLN A 20 2.74 -38.65 3.93
CA GLN A 20 3.58 -39.84 3.79
C GLN A 20 3.89 -40.22 2.32
N GLN A 21 3.56 -39.37 1.38
CA GLN A 21 3.82 -39.62 -0.04
C GLN A 21 4.63 -38.47 -0.67
N PRO A 22 5.53 -38.77 -1.61
CA PRO A 22 6.17 -37.72 -2.38
C PRO A 22 5.13 -36.83 -3.07
N SER A 23 5.32 -35.51 -2.97
CA SER A 23 4.47 -34.54 -3.62
C SER A 23 5.32 -33.49 -4.33
N VAL A 24 4.78 -32.89 -5.37
CA VAL A 24 5.46 -31.87 -6.18
C VAL A 24 4.73 -30.55 -6.03
N GLY A 25 5.45 -29.52 -5.61
CA GLY A 25 4.99 -28.13 -5.67
C GLY A 25 5.72 -27.42 -6.82
N VAL A 26 4.98 -26.65 -7.62
CA VAL A 26 5.51 -25.91 -8.76
C VAL A 26 5.23 -24.42 -8.57
N LEU A 27 6.28 -23.60 -8.54
CA LEU A 27 6.18 -22.16 -8.61
C LEU A 27 6.23 -21.71 -10.06
N VAL A 28 5.14 -21.09 -10.54
CA VAL A 28 5.09 -20.44 -11.84
C VAL A 28 5.40 -18.96 -11.65
N ALA A 29 6.61 -18.54 -12.04
CA ALA A 29 7.05 -17.17 -11.91
C ALA A 29 6.39 -16.25 -12.94
N SER A 30 6.01 -15.06 -12.50
CA SER A 30 5.60 -13.95 -13.34
C SER A 30 6.81 -13.10 -13.78
N SER A 31 6.55 -11.96 -14.43
CA SER A 31 7.61 -10.98 -14.75
C SER A 31 7.96 -10.07 -13.56
N GLU A 32 7.32 -10.24 -12.41
CA GLU A 32 7.59 -9.49 -11.19
C GLU A 32 9.05 -9.66 -10.74
N PRO A 33 9.72 -8.60 -10.26
CA PRO A 33 11.14 -8.65 -9.90
C PRO A 33 11.45 -9.73 -8.88
N MET A 34 10.60 -9.92 -7.89
CA MET A 34 10.78 -10.92 -6.84
C MET A 34 10.67 -12.34 -7.39
N ASP A 35 9.71 -12.60 -8.26
CA ASP A 35 9.55 -13.88 -8.95
C ASP A 35 10.80 -14.22 -9.77
N GLN A 36 11.29 -13.25 -10.52
CA GLN A 36 12.49 -13.40 -11.35
C GLN A 36 13.76 -13.60 -10.52
N TYR A 37 13.84 -12.95 -9.36
CA TYR A 37 14.95 -13.18 -8.41
C TYR A 37 14.91 -14.60 -7.87
N VAL A 38 13.77 -15.06 -7.36
CA VAL A 38 13.60 -16.39 -6.78
C VAL A 38 13.93 -17.52 -7.78
N VAL A 39 13.52 -17.36 -9.04
CA VAL A 39 13.83 -18.35 -10.09
C VAL A 39 15.33 -18.41 -10.43
N ARG A 40 16.04 -17.28 -10.34
CA ARG A 40 17.49 -17.21 -10.60
C ARG A 40 18.33 -17.60 -9.39
N HIS A 41 17.72 -17.59 -8.19
CA HIS A 41 18.37 -17.91 -6.92
C HIS A 41 17.62 -19.05 -6.23
N PRO A 42 17.74 -20.30 -6.74
CA PRO A 42 17.01 -21.44 -6.19
C PRO A 42 17.38 -21.74 -4.72
N GLU A 43 18.58 -21.37 -4.29
CA GLU A 43 19.01 -21.43 -2.89
C GLU A 43 18.14 -20.57 -1.96
N PHE A 44 17.74 -19.38 -2.42
CA PHE A 44 16.79 -18.54 -1.67
C PHE A 44 15.43 -19.23 -1.56
N PHE A 45 15.02 -19.94 -2.61
CA PHE A 45 13.75 -20.65 -2.60
C PHE A 45 13.80 -21.91 -1.70
N ALA A 46 14.91 -22.66 -1.70
CA ALA A 46 15.01 -23.94 -1.02
C ALA A 46 15.47 -23.81 0.44
N ASP A 47 16.46 -22.98 0.70
CA ASP A 47 17.27 -23.02 1.92
C ASP A 47 17.08 -21.81 2.84
N ALA A 48 16.41 -20.73 2.37
CA ALA A 48 16.17 -19.56 3.20
C ALA A 48 15.27 -19.87 4.41
N ASN A 49 15.69 -19.43 5.58
CA ASN A 49 14.86 -19.46 6.77
C ASN A 49 13.64 -18.57 6.61
N PRO A 50 12.51 -18.90 7.27
CA PRO A 50 11.38 -17.98 7.37
C PRO A 50 11.81 -16.65 7.99
N GLU A 51 11.19 -15.58 7.54
CA GLU A 51 11.41 -14.25 8.02
C GLU A 51 11.00 -14.11 9.49
N HIS A 52 11.65 -13.22 10.22
CA HIS A 52 11.21 -12.83 11.55
C HIS A 52 9.90 -12.05 11.43
N ALA A 53 8.86 -12.51 12.10
CA ALA A 53 7.59 -11.79 12.16
C ALA A 53 7.78 -10.45 12.86
N ARG A 54 7.10 -9.43 12.35
CA ARG A 54 6.96 -8.12 12.99
C ARG A 54 5.56 -8.00 13.54
N ILE A 55 5.44 -7.42 14.71
CA ILE A 55 4.17 -7.05 15.34
C ILE A 55 4.29 -5.63 15.86
N GLU A 56 3.20 -4.89 15.79
CA GLU A 56 3.04 -3.56 16.38
C GLU A 56 1.93 -3.66 17.45
N PRO A 57 2.28 -4.05 18.69
CA PRO A 57 1.28 -4.26 19.73
C PRO A 57 0.61 -2.97 20.20
N ASP A 58 1.30 -1.86 20.00
CA ASP A 58 0.84 -0.53 20.44
C ASP A 58 0.09 0.23 19.33
N GLN A 59 -0.21 -0.45 18.20
CA GLN A 59 -1.04 0.13 17.14
C GLN A 59 -2.39 0.58 17.71
N PRO A 60 -2.76 1.87 17.57
CA PRO A 60 -3.84 2.49 18.34
C PRO A 60 -5.19 1.77 18.27
N LEU A 61 -5.60 1.32 17.07
CA LEU A 61 -6.90 0.67 16.89
C LEU A 61 -6.91 -0.74 17.48
N ILE A 62 -5.82 -1.49 17.30
CA ILE A 62 -5.66 -2.83 17.89
C ILE A 62 -5.64 -2.73 19.40
N LEU A 63 -4.84 -1.80 19.93
CA LEU A 63 -4.71 -1.59 21.37
C LEU A 63 -6.04 -1.19 22.01
N LEU A 64 -6.79 -0.27 21.38
CA LEU A 64 -8.12 0.14 21.86
C LEU A 64 -9.08 -1.05 21.94
N ASP A 65 -9.11 -1.89 20.91
CA ASP A 65 -9.97 -3.07 20.88
C ASP A 65 -9.59 -4.10 21.97
N HIS A 66 -8.30 -4.27 22.22
CA HIS A 66 -7.82 -5.13 23.30
C HIS A 66 -8.18 -4.57 24.69
N ILE A 67 -8.02 -3.27 24.90
CA ILE A 67 -8.42 -2.60 26.16
C ILE A 67 -9.93 -2.71 26.37
N ARG A 68 -10.76 -2.55 25.31
CA ARG A 68 -12.22 -2.76 25.37
C ARG A 68 -12.56 -4.19 25.84
N CYS A 69 -11.91 -5.21 25.26
CA CYS A 69 -12.13 -6.59 25.67
C CYS A 69 -11.69 -6.84 27.11
N ALA A 70 -10.56 -6.29 27.53
CA ALA A 70 -10.05 -6.42 28.89
C ALA A 70 -10.98 -5.75 29.90
N ALA A 71 -11.45 -4.52 29.61
CA ALA A 71 -12.38 -3.79 30.47
C ALA A 71 -13.74 -4.49 30.62
N PHE A 72 -14.18 -5.21 29.59
CA PHE A 72 -15.39 -6.03 29.66
C PHE A 72 -15.22 -7.24 30.59
N GLU A 73 -14.03 -7.86 30.62
CA GLU A 73 -13.75 -9.02 31.46
C GLU A 73 -13.52 -8.63 32.94
N LEU A 74 -12.77 -7.56 33.16
CA LEU A 74 -12.44 -7.05 34.50
C LEU A 74 -12.34 -5.51 34.47
N PRO A 75 -12.94 -4.80 35.44
CA PRO A 75 -12.77 -3.36 35.57
C PRO A 75 -11.30 -2.98 35.75
N PHE A 76 -10.85 -1.94 35.07
CA PHE A 76 -9.55 -1.33 35.36
C PHE A 76 -9.60 -0.48 36.62
N VAL A 77 -8.46 -0.35 37.27
CA VAL A 77 -8.24 0.53 38.43
C VAL A 77 -7.21 1.60 38.04
N ASP A 78 -7.38 2.81 38.62
CA ASP A 78 -6.44 3.90 38.36
C ASP A 78 -5.00 3.46 38.67
N GLY A 79 -4.10 3.66 37.69
CA GLY A 79 -2.71 3.26 37.77
C GLY A 79 -2.42 1.85 37.25
N ASP A 80 -3.44 1.09 36.82
CA ASP A 80 -3.20 -0.19 36.13
C ASP A 80 -2.36 0.01 34.86
N GLY A 81 -1.54 -1.00 34.56
CA GLY A 81 -0.80 -1.12 33.30
C GLY A 81 -1.49 -2.08 32.33
N PHE A 82 -1.26 -1.90 31.04
CA PHE A 82 -1.67 -2.83 30.00
C PHE A 82 -0.46 -3.16 29.11
N GLY A 83 0.31 -4.20 29.53
CA GLY A 83 1.63 -4.47 28.97
C GLY A 83 2.60 -3.30 29.25
N PRO A 84 3.32 -2.78 28.24
CA PRO A 84 4.22 -1.64 28.41
C PRO A 84 3.49 -0.28 28.41
N VAL A 85 2.18 -0.25 28.11
CA VAL A 85 1.41 0.97 27.86
C VAL A 85 0.54 1.33 29.08
N SER A 86 0.39 2.64 29.34
CA SER A 86 -0.66 3.12 30.26
C SER A 86 -2.00 3.08 29.53
N PRO A 87 -3.02 2.38 30.07
CA PRO A 87 -4.35 2.36 29.46
C PRO A 87 -5.14 3.65 29.68
N ALA A 88 -4.73 4.53 30.58
CA ALA A 88 -5.51 5.70 31.01
C ALA A 88 -6.05 6.56 29.86
N PRO A 89 -5.27 7.00 28.85
CA PRO A 89 -5.82 7.80 27.75
C PRO A 89 -6.91 7.07 26.93
N TRP A 90 -6.81 5.74 26.84
CA TRP A 90 -7.79 4.92 26.13
C TRP A 90 -9.05 4.70 26.94
N LEU A 91 -8.91 4.57 28.26
CA LEU A 91 -10.06 4.48 29.18
C LEU A 91 -10.85 5.79 29.19
N ASP A 92 -10.17 6.94 29.13
CA ASP A 92 -10.84 8.26 28.97
C ASP A 92 -11.69 8.31 27.69
N VAL A 93 -11.11 7.93 26.54
CA VAL A 93 -11.81 7.87 25.25
C VAL A 93 -13.03 6.94 25.31
N LEU A 94 -12.88 5.78 25.96
CA LEU A 94 -13.99 4.82 26.12
C LEU A 94 -15.08 5.35 27.05
N ALA A 95 -14.72 6.11 28.07
CA ALA A 95 -15.70 6.75 28.94
C ALA A 95 -16.45 7.91 28.24
N GLU A 96 -15.74 8.74 27.47
CA GLU A 96 -16.35 9.80 26.65
C GLU A 96 -17.33 9.23 25.63
N SER A 97 -17.03 8.05 25.07
CA SER A 97 -17.90 7.34 24.13
C SER A 97 -19.06 6.58 24.80
N GLY A 98 -19.18 6.60 26.14
CA GLY A 98 -20.23 5.91 26.88
C GLY A 98 -20.09 4.40 26.94
N VAL A 99 -18.90 3.87 26.72
CA VAL A 99 -18.59 2.44 26.81
C VAL A 99 -18.21 2.06 28.25
N LEU A 100 -17.46 2.94 28.92
CA LEU A 100 -17.06 2.79 30.31
C LEU A 100 -17.67 3.88 31.20
N HIS A 101 -17.79 3.59 32.48
CA HIS A 101 -18.09 4.55 33.54
C HIS A 101 -16.96 4.59 34.55
N HIS A 102 -16.41 5.77 34.80
CA HIS A 102 -15.38 5.98 35.81
C HIS A 102 -16.00 6.42 37.11
N GLU A 103 -15.91 5.62 38.16
CA GLU A 103 -16.39 5.94 39.49
C GLU A 103 -15.31 5.65 40.56
N GLY A 104 -14.87 6.67 41.25
CA GLY A 104 -13.78 6.60 42.23
C GLY A 104 -12.46 6.32 41.55
N ASP A 105 -11.88 5.12 41.77
CA ASP A 105 -10.67 4.65 41.19
C ASP A 105 -10.88 3.52 40.15
N ARG A 106 -12.14 3.28 39.72
CA ARG A 106 -12.51 2.13 38.91
C ARG A 106 -13.18 2.55 37.60
N TRP A 107 -12.89 1.81 36.55
CA TRP A 107 -13.44 1.94 35.21
C TRP A 107 -14.31 0.72 34.90
N GLU A 108 -15.64 0.88 34.94
CA GLU A 108 -16.58 -0.21 34.79
C GLU A 108 -17.22 -0.20 33.40
N TRP A 109 -17.41 -1.40 32.84
CA TRP A 109 -18.12 -1.57 31.57
C TRP A 109 -19.61 -1.33 31.74
N ILE A 110 -20.18 -0.43 30.91
CA ILE A 110 -21.61 -0.08 30.95
C ILE A 110 -22.35 -0.30 29.64
N ALA A 111 -21.65 -0.58 28.54
CA ALA A 111 -22.29 -0.78 27.24
C ALA A 111 -22.97 -2.17 27.15
N ASP A 112 -24.09 -2.24 26.40
CA ASP A 112 -24.80 -3.50 26.16
C ASP A 112 -24.12 -4.45 25.15
N SER A 113 -23.05 -4.00 24.49
CA SER A 113 -22.35 -4.75 23.44
C SER A 113 -21.30 -5.70 23.97
N TYR A 114 -21.12 -6.83 23.29
CA TYR A 114 -20.02 -7.77 23.56
C TYR A 114 -18.81 -7.40 22.66
N PRO A 115 -17.72 -6.83 23.23
CA PRO A 115 -16.67 -6.19 22.43
C PRO A 115 -15.92 -7.13 21.51
N ALA A 116 -15.72 -8.40 21.89
CA ALA A 116 -14.99 -9.35 21.07
C ALA A 116 -15.67 -9.68 19.71
N GLN A 117 -16.98 -9.38 19.57
CA GLN A 117 -17.65 -9.56 18.28
C GLN A 117 -17.22 -8.51 17.23
N ALA A 118 -16.75 -7.36 17.66
CA ALA A 118 -16.29 -6.29 16.79
C ALA A 118 -14.80 -6.44 16.42
N VAL A 119 -14.03 -7.28 17.13
CA VAL A 119 -12.60 -7.45 16.90
C VAL A 119 -12.34 -8.32 15.67
N ASN A 120 -11.67 -7.78 14.67
CA ASN A 120 -11.23 -8.52 13.50
C ASN A 120 -9.75 -8.88 13.63
N LEU A 121 -9.44 -10.19 13.70
CA LEU A 121 -8.06 -10.68 13.80
C LEU A 121 -7.29 -10.65 12.47
N ARG A 122 -7.89 -10.23 11.37
CA ARG A 122 -7.27 -10.21 10.03
C ARG A 122 -7.14 -8.83 9.42
N ALA A 123 -7.91 -7.86 9.88
CA ALA A 123 -7.90 -6.51 9.36
C ALA A 123 -7.99 -5.50 10.50
N VAL A 124 -7.23 -4.42 10.39
CA VAL A 124 -7.24 -3.30 11.35
C VAL A 124 -8.45 -2.38 11.09
N ALA A 125 -8.95 -2.35 9.86
CA ALA A 125 -10.08 -1.49 9.46
C ALA A 125 -11.43 -2.13 9.80
N ASP A 126 -12.37 -1.31 10.25
CA ASP A 126 -13.73 -1.70 10.60
C ASP A 126 -14.53 -2.24 9.41
N GLY A 127 -14.87 -3.51 9.48
CA GLY A 127 -15.90 -4.16 8.67
C GLY A 127 -15.46 -4.58 7.28
N ASN A 128 -16.22 -5.51 6.74
CA ASN A 128 -16.03 -6.08 5.42
C ASN A 128 -17.21 -5.73 4.50
N PHE A 129 -16.98 -5.78 3.20
CA PHE A 129 -18.06 -5.78 2.20
C PHE A 129 -18.50 -7.21 1.94
N VAL A 130 -19.80 -7.43 1.98
CA VAL A 130 -20.41 -8.72 1.67
C VAL A 130 -20.73 -8.80 0.17
N VAL A 131 -20.24 -9.83 -0.52
CA VAL A 131 -20.52 -10.06 -1.93
C VAL A 131 -21.73 -10.98 -2.08
N VAL A 132 -22.78 -10.47 -2.71
CA VAL A 132 -24.09 -11.13 -2.85
C VAL A 132 -24.30 -11.51 -4.30
N ASP A 133 -24.30 -12.81 -4.60
CA ASP A 133 -24.63 -13.34 -5.92
C ASP A 133 -26.14 -13.30 -6.16
N ARG A 134 -26.54 -12.78 -7.32
CA ARG A 134 -27.93 -12.66 -7.78
C ARG A 134 -28.19 -13.40 -9.10
N THR A 135 -27.24 -14.22 -9.56
CA THR A 135 -27.28 -14.89 -10.87
C THR A 135 -28.59 -15.65 -11.12
N ASP A 136 -29.06 -16.39 -10.11
CA ASP A 136 -30.26 -17.24 -10.23
C ASP A 136 -31.52 -16.58 -9.64
N GLY A 137 -31.53 -15.27 -9.45
CA GLY A 137 -32.65 -14.54 -8.84
C GLY A 137 -32.75 -14.71 -7.32
N ARG A 138 -31.88 -15.51 -6.70
CA ARG A 138 -31.70 -15.63 -5.25
C ARG A 138 -30.52 -14.76 -4.80
N GLN A 139 -30.59 -14.32 -3.56
CA GLN A 139 -29.47 -13.57 -2.96
C GLN A 139 -28.68 -14.54 -2.08
N THR A 140 -27.48 -14.86 -2.51
CA THR A 140 -26.58 -15.75 -1.78
C THR A 140 -25.27 -15.05 -1.50
N ILE A 141 -24.82 -15.05 -0.24
CA ILE A 141 -23.49 -14.52 0.13
C ILE A 141 -22.44 -15.52 -0.35
N ILE A 142 -21.49 -15.05 -1.17
CA ILE A 142 -20.47 -15.90 -1.78
C ILE A 142 -19.05 -15.52 -1.39
N ALA A 143 -18.83 -14.30 -0.88
CA ALA A 143 -17.53 -13.84 -0.40
C ALA A 143 -17.68 -12.65 0.54
N GLU A 144 -16.61 -12.35 1.24
CA GLU A 144 -16.37 -11.10 1.96
C GLU A 144 -15.07 -10.48 1.48
N VAL A 145 -15.03 -9.16 1.40
CA VAL A 145 -13.87 -8.36 0.94
C VAL A 145 -13.59 -7.29 1.96
N ASP A 146 -12.33 -7.16 2.36
CA ASP A 146 -11.90 -6.15 3.32
C ASP A 146 -12.22 -4.74 2.83
N TYR A 147 -12.57 -3.84 3.75
CA TYR A 147 -12.93 -2.45 3.46
C TYR A 147 -11.86 -1.74 2.60
N SER A 148 -10.59 -1.92 2.94
CA SER A 148 -9.46 -1.31 2.22
C SER A 148 -9.31 -1.78 0.77
N ALA A 149 -9.75 -3.01 0.47
CA ALA A 149 -9.69 -3.61 -0.87
C ALA A 149 -10.97 -3.37 -1.69
N ALA A 150 -12.09 -3.05 -1.03
CA ALA A 150 -13.39 -2.98 -1.67
C ALA A 150 -13.45 -1.96 -2.82
N ALA A 151 -12.92 -0.76 -2.62
CA ALA A 151 -12.92 0.27 -3.66
C ALA A 151 -12.10 -0.10 -4.90
N LEU A 152 -11.07 -0.95 -4.74
CA LEU A 152 -10.22 -1.39 -5.83
C LEU A 152 -10.77 -2.63 -6.55
N THR A 153 -11.73 -3.34 -5.95
CA THR A 153 -12.16 -4.66 -6.45
C THR A 153 -13.66 -4.82 -6.66
N LEU A 154 -14.49 -3.98 -6.00
CA LEU A 154 -15.95 -4.12 -5.99
C LEU A 154 -16.70 -2.94 -6.63
N TYR A 155 -16.03 -2.04 -7.35
CA TYR A 155 -16.71 -0.95 -8.07
C TYR A 155 -17.68 -1.48 -9.13
N GLU A 156 -18.67 -0.68 -9.49
CA GLU A 156 -19.65 -1.07 -10.51
C GLU A 156 -18.98 -1.31 -11.86
N GLY A 157 -19.24 -2.45 -12.46
CA GLY A 157 -18.60 -2.92 -13.69
C GLY A 157 -17.30 -3.71 -13.47
N ALA A 158 -16.82 -3.86 -12.23
CA ALA A 158 -15.67 -4.71 -11.92
C ALA A 158 -15.95 -6.18 -12.26
N ILE A 159 -14.94 -6.88 -12.75
CA ILE A 159 -14.94 -8.34 -12.87
C ILE A 159 -14.18 -8.89 -11.68
N HIS A 160 -14.93 -9.42 -10.73
CA HIS A 160 -14.39 -10.00 -9.50
C HIS A 160 -14.31 -11.52 -9.62
N MET A 161 -13.12 -12.07 -9.37
CA MET A 161 -12.87 -13.51 -9.49
C MET A 161 -13.09 -14.21 -8.15
N ILE A 162 -14.04 -15.11 -8.09
CA ILE A 162 -14.31 -15.91 -6.89
C ILE A 162 -14.21 -17.38 -7.27
N GLN A 163 -13.31 -18.13 -6.62
CA GLN A 163 -13.05 -19.56 -6.90
C GLN A 163 -12.82 -19.86 -8.39
N SER A 164 -12.10 -18.98 -9.09
CA SER A 164 -11.83 -19.05 -10.54
C SER A 164 -13.04 -18.82 -11.44
N GLU A 165 -14.16 -18.37 -10.91
CA GLU A 165 -15.34 -17.96 -11.68
C GLU A 165 -15.43 -16.41 -11.72
N PRO A 166 -15.67 -15.81 -12.88
CA PRO A 166 -15.82 -14.37 -13.00
C PRO A 166 -17.26 -13.92 -12.66
N PHE A 167 -17.36 -12.92 -11.80
CA PHE A 167 -18.59 -12.24 -11.45
C PHE A 167 -18.47 -10.76 -11.80
N GLN A 168 -19.50 -10.20 -12.40
CA GLN A 168 -19.57 -8.76 -12.65
C GLN A 168 -20.32 -8.08 -11.52
N VAL A 169 -19.72 -7.01 -10.96
CA VAL A 169 -20.37 -6.16 -9.98
C VAL A 169 -21.40 -5.28 -10.71
N GLU A 170 -22.67 -5.49 -10.42
CA GLU A 170 -23.78 -4.71 -11.00
C GLU A 170 -24.08 -3.46 -10.19
N ARG A 171 -23.99 -3.56 -8.87
CA ARG A 171 -24.24 -2.47 -7.94
C ARG A 171 -23.38 -2.61 -6.69
N LEU A 172 -22.78 -1.51 -6.28
CA LEU A 172 -22.11 -1.39 -5.01
C LEU A 172 -22.92 -0.46 -4.09
N ASP A 173 -23.40 -1.02 -2.98
CA ASP A 173 -23.99 -0.28 -1.89
C ASP A 173 -22.89 0.01 -0.86
N TRP A 174 -22.28 1.19 -0.98
CA TRP A 174 -21.12 1.56 -0.18
C TRP A 174 -21.47 1.69 1.31
N GLU A 175 -22.59 2.35 1.62
CA GLU A 175 -23.05 2.57 3.01
C GLU A 175 -23.52 1.25 3.64
N GLY A 176 -24.27 0.45 2.88
CA GLY A 176 -24.74 -0.87 3.32
C GLY A 176 -23.67 -1.95 3.28
N ARG A 177 -22.45 -1.64 2.80
CA ARG A 177 -21.31 -2.56 2.65
C ARG A 177 -21.67 -3.85 1.90
N LYS A 178 -22.38 -3.72 0.77
CA LYS A 178 -22.84 -4.86 -0.04
C LYS A 178 -22.51 -4.63 -1.52
N ALA A 179 -21.85 -5.62 -2.12
CA ALA A 179 -21.67 -5.69 -3.58
C ALA A 179 -22.61 -6.74 -4.15
N TYR A 180 -23.48 -6.34 -5.08
CA TYR A 180 -24.36 -7.25 -5.78
C TYR A 180 -23.73 -7.65 -7.09
N VAL A 181 -23.54 -8.95 -7.28
CA VAL A 181 -22.83 -9.50 -8.44
C VAL A 181 -23.66 -10.50 -9.21
N THR A 182 -23.36 -10.67 -10.50
CA THR A 182 -23.89 -11.75 -11.34
C THR A 182 -22.74 -12.47 -12.03
N ARG A 183 -22.87 -13.79 -12.16
CA ARG A 183 -21.89 -14.61 -12.88
C ARG A 183 -21.87 -14.17 -14.35
N THR A 184 -20.67 -14.01 -14.90
CA THR A 184 -20.50 -13.57 -16.28
C THR A 184 -19.53 -14.48 -17.04
N ARG A 185 -19.52 -14.36 -18.37
CA ARG A 185 -18.56 -15.06 -19.24
C ARG A 185 -17.88 -14.01 -20.11
N VAL A 186 -16.78 -13.50 -19.60
CA VAL A 186 -15.97 -12.49 -20.29
C VAL A 186 -14.55 -13.00 -20.49
N ASP A 187 -13.85 -12.49 -21.48
CA ASP A 187 -12.46 -12.81 -21.78
C ASP A 187 -11.46 -11.77 -21.23
N TYR A 188 -11.91 -10.96 -20.28
CA TYR A 188 -11.12 -9.90 -19.65
C TYR A 188 -11.36 -9.82 -18.14
N TYR A 189 -10.42 -9.26 -17.43
CA TYR A 189 -10.56 -8.78 -16.05
C TYR A 189 -10.48 -7.26 -16.00
N THR A 190 -10.79 -6.69 -14.85
CA THR A 190 -10.73 -5.25 -14.64
C THR A 190 -9.67 -4.90 -13.60
N ASP A 191 -9.01 -3.75 -13.81
CA ASP A 191 -7.98 -3.21 -12.95
C ASP A 191 -8.30 -1.76 -12.63
N ALA A 192 -8.40 -1.42 -11.35
CA ALA A 192 -8.78 -0.09 -10.91
C ALA A 192 -7.69 0.94 -11.24
N ILE A 193 -8.11 2.15 -11.53
CA ILE A 193 -7.23 3.32 -11.67
C ILE A 193 -7.46 4.19 -10.45
N ASP A 194 -6.50 4.21 -9.54
CA ASP A 194 -6.56 5.01 -8.33
C ASP A 194 -5.43 6.04 -8.27
N TYR A 195 -5.64 7.05 -7.45
CA TYR A 195 -4.68 8.09 -7.13
C TYR A 195 -4.60 8.26 -5.63
N SER A 196 -3.40 8.48 -5.12
CA SER A 196 -3.17 8.80 -3.72
C SER A 196 -2.52 10.16 -3.61
N LYS A 197 -3.17 11.07 -2.88
CA LYS A 197 -2.66 12.36 -2.48
C LYS A 197 -2.26 12.28 -1.01
N LEU A 198 -1.08 12.78 -0.68
CA LEU A 198 -0.57 12.81 0.69
C LEU A 198 -0.36 14.25 1.16
N LYS A 199 -0.63 14.45 2.44
CA LYS A 199 -0.29 15.67 3.17
C LYS A 199 0.44 15.26 4.45
N VAL A 200 1.60 15.86 4.72
CA VAL A 200 2.31 15.67 5.98
C VAL A 200 1.52 16.34 7.09
N LEU A 201 1.26 15.60 8.17
CA LEU A 201 0.58 16.08 9.37
C LEU A 201 1.58 16.38 10.48
N ASP A 202 2.54 15.48 10.69
CA ASP A 202 3.59 15.59 11.69
C ASP A 202 4.92 15.08 11.12
N ASP A 203 6.02 15.76 11.49
CA ASP A 203 7.38 15.44 11.11
C ASP A 203 8.16 15.13 12.39
N ALA A 204 8.06 13.88 12.83
CA ALA A 204 8.57 13.44 14.13
C ALA A 204 10.10 13.33 14.15
N GLU A 205 10.70 12.84 13.07
CA GLU A 205 12.14 12.66 12.94
C GLU A 205 12.62 13.10 11.57
N GLN A 206 13.78 13.78 11.56
CA GLN A 206 14.47 14.22 10.35
C GLN A 206 15.94 13.86 10.39
N ALA A 207 16.49 13.44 9.26
CA ALA A 207 17.91 13.18 9.08
C ALA A 207 18.40 13.68 7.71
N GLU A 208 19.69 13.91 7.59
CA GLU A 208 20.33 14.17 6.29
C GLU A 208 20.29 12.90 5.42
N ALA A 209 20.08 13.08 4.12
CA ALA A 209 20.13 12.06 3.11
C ALA A 209 20.76 12.63 1.83
N GLY A 210 22.07 12.50 1.71
CA GLY A 210 22.85 13.10 0.63
C GLY A 210 22.67 14.61 0.55
N GLU A 211 22.27 15.11 -0.62
CA GLU A 211 21.95 16.54 -0.82
C GLU A 211 20.55 16.91 -0.29
N GLY A 212 19.78 15.94 0.21
CA GLY A 212 18.41 16.10 0.67
C GLY A 212 18.21 15.72 2.12
N THR A 213 16.97 15.42 2.46
CA THR A 213 16.53 15.02 3.80
C THR A 213 15.63 13.80 3.75
N ALA A 214 15.72 12.96 4.78
CA ALA A 214 14.80 11.87 5.05
C ALA A 214 14.03 12.17 6.33
N HIS A 215 12.77 11.82 6.37
CA HIS A 215 11.84 12.12 7.45
C HIS A 215 11.04 10.89 7.84
N LEU A 216 10.59 10.84 9.10
CA LEU A 216 9.62 9.90 9.63
C LEU A 216 8.52 10.68 10.34
N GLY A 217 7.25 10.34 10.11
CA GLY A 217 6.15 11.01 10.77
C GLY A 217 4.79 10.51 10.29
N GLU A 218 3.78 11.35 10.50
CA GLU A 218 2.40 11.04 10.15
C GLU A 218 1.94 11.79 8.90
N VAL A 219 1.15 11.09 8.10
CA VAL A 219 0.57 11.62 6.87
C VAL A 219 -0.93 11.37 6.79
N HIS A 220 -1.64 12.31 6.18
CA HIS A 220 -3.01 12.12 5.71
C HIS A 220 -2.97 11.71 4.25
N VAL A 221 -3.52 10.55 3.95
CA VAL A 221 -3.63 9.98 2.61
C VAL A 221 -5.07 10.04 2.17
N VAL A 222 -5.32 10.62 1.00
CA VAL A 222 -6.61 10.58 0.32
C VAL A 222 -6.47 9.75 -0.94
N ARG A 223 -7.14 8.60 -1.00
CA ARG A 223 -7.19 7.74 -2.18
C ARG A 223 -8.51 7.90 -2.91
N ARG A 224 -8.44 8.11 -4.20
CA ARG A 224 -9.59 8.19 -5.11
C ARG A 224 -9.47 7.16 -6.21
N VAL A 225 -10.51 6.34 -6.37
CA VAL A 225 -10.65 5.47 -7.54
C VAL A 225 -11.45 6.22 -8.60
N SER A 226 -10.84 6.49 -9.74
CA SER A 226 -11.41 7.35 -10.79
C SER A 226 -11.93 6.59 -12.01
N GLY A 227 -11.53 5.34 -12.15
CA GLY A 227 -11.90 4.52 -13.29
C GLY A 227 -11.29 3.13 -13.22
N TYR A 228 -11.44 2.38 -14.29
CA TYR A 228 -10.81 1.07 -14.44
C TYR A 228 -10.44 0.78 -15.88
N LYS A 229 -9.46 -0.10 -16.06
CA LYS A 229 -9.07 -0.69 -17.34
C LYS A 229 -9.73 -2.05 -17.50
N LYS A 230 -10.07 -2.41 -18.73
CA LYS A 230 -10.45 -3.78 -19.12
C LYS A 230 -9.24 -4.45 -19.77
N ILE A 231 -8.74 -5.50 -19.17
CA ILE A 231 -7.50 -6.16 -19.60
C ILE A 231 -7.84 -7.59 -20.01
N ARG A 232 -7.55 -7.94 -21.26
CA ARG A 232 -7.83 -9.28 -21.80
C ARG A 232 -7.01 -10.35 -21.08
N PHE A 233 -7.64 -11.47 -20.75
CA PHE A 233 -6.92 -12.63 -20.24
C PHE A 233 -5.86 -13.10 -21.27
N HIS A 234 -4.77 -13.62 -20.79
CA HIS A 234 -3.65 -14.19 -21.56
C HIS A 234 -2.80 -13.20 -22.36
N THR A 235 -3.39 -12.28 -23.09
CA THR A 235 -2.63 -11.28 -23.89
C THR A 235 -2.28 -10.05 -23.08
N HIS A 236 -2.97 -9.77 -21.97
CA HIS A 236 -2.85 -8.56 -21.15
C HIS A 236 -3.04 -7.26 -21.95
N GLU A 237 -3.76 -7.34 -23.06
CA GLU A 237 -4.11 -6.19 -23.87
C GLU A 237 -5.19 -5.36 -23.18
N ASN A 238 -4.98 -4.06 -23.10
CA ASN A 238 -6.01 -3.14 -22.64
C ASN A 238 -7.04 -2.91 -23.76
N ILE A 239 -8.27 -3.36 -23.53
CA ILE A 239 -9.36 -3.31 -24.51
C ILE A 239 -10.40 -2.20 -24.23
N GLY A 240 -10.20 -1.43 -23.16
CA GLY A 240 -11.09 -0.33 -22.83
C GLY A 240 -10.98 0.17 -21.40
N TYR A 241 -11.74 1.21 -21.12
CA TYR A 241 -11.80 1.88 -19.81
C TYR A 241 -13.26 2.04 -19.39
N GLY A 242 -13.49 2.19 -18.09
CA GLY A 242 -14.77 2.58 -17.54
C GLY A 242 -14.60 3.57 -16.40
N PRO A 243 -15.58 4.45 -16.16
CA PRO A 243 -15.56 5.37 -15.04
C PRO A 243 -15.89 4.64 -13.73
N VAL A 244 -15.39 5.17 -12.62
CA VAL A 244 -15.77 4.78 -11.26
C VAL A 244 -16.13 6.04 -10.49
N SER A 245 -17.22 6.00 -9.74
CA SER A 245 -17.64 7.09 -8.84
C SER A 245 -17.84 6.49 -7.45
N LEU A 246 -16.81 6.63 -6.61
CA LEU A 246 -16.81 6.19 -5.22
C LEU A 246 -16.39 7.36 -4.31
N PRO A 247 -16.78 7.34 -3.05
CA PRO A 247 -16.24 8.27 -2.07
C PRO A 247 -14.72 8.15 -1.97
N ASP A 248 -14.06 9.29 -1.71
CA ASP A 248 -12.65 9.30 -1.37
C ASP A 248 -12.42 8.49 -0.09
N GLN A 249 -11.33 7.77 -0.05
CA GLN A 249 -10.91 7.02 1.12
C GLN A 249 -9.81 7.78 1.83
N GLU A 250 -10.06 8.14 3.06
CA GLU A 250 -9.12 8.86 3.89
C GLU A 250 -8.43 7.92 4.86
N LEU A 251 -7.13 8.11 5.03
CA LEU A 251 -6.27 7.29 5.86
C LEU A 251 -5.26 8.20 6.58
N HIS A 252 -5.24 8.16 7.90
CA HIS A 252 -4.15 8.70 8.71
C HIS A 252 -3.19 7.57 9.03
N THR A 253 -1.91 7.74 8.70
CA THR A 253 -0.93 6.65 8.83
C THR A 253 0.49 7.17 8.96
N SER A 254 1.42 6.29 9.31
CA SER A 254 2.85 6.57 9.35
C SER A 254 3.49 6.46 7.95
N ALA A 255 4.49 7.30 7.72
CA ALA A 255 5.26 7.33 6.49
C ALA A 255 6.73 7.67 6.73
N VAL A 256 7.57 7.20 5.83
CA VAL A 256 8.92 7.72 5.61
C VAL A 256 8.94 8.43 4.26
N TRP A 257 9.61 9.58 4.21
CA TRP A 257 9.70 10.33 2.95
C TRP A 257 11.05 11.01 2.77
N TRP A 258 11.39 11.28 1.51
CA TRP A 258 12.61 11.95 1.10
C TRP A 258 12.29 13.20 0.29
N GLN A 259 13.07 14.24 0.51
CA GLN A 259 12.98 15.51 -0.21
C GLN A 259 14.36 15.95 -0.69
N LEU A 260 14.39 16.58 -1.87
CA LEU A 260 15.57 17.30 -2.36
C LEU A 260 15.31 18.80 -2.34
N PRO A 261 16.28 19.61 -1.93
CA PRO A 261 16.15 21.06 -1.99
C PRO A 261 16.11 21.54 -3.44
N GLN A 262 15.48 22.67 -3.66
CA GLN A 262 15.27 23.20 -5.02
C GLN A 262 16.57 23.42 -5.79
N HIS A 263 17.63 23.88 -5.13
CA HIS A 263 18.92 24.10 -5.77
C HIS A 263 19.55 22.80 -6.31
N ALA A 264 19.40 21.67 -5.59
CA ALA A 264 19.88 20.36 -6.04
C ALA A 264 19.08 19.88 -7.26
N LEU A 265 17.75 20.11 -7.26
CA LEU A 265 16.89 19.78 -8.41
C LEU A 265 17.27 20.58 -9.65
N GLU A 266 17.47 21.90 -9.52
CA GLU A 266 17.84 22.80 -10.62
C GLU A 266 19.24 22.50 -11.17
N ALA A 267 20.17 22.07 -10.31
CA ALA A 267 21.52 21.68 -10.74
C ALA A 267 21.53 20.31 -11.45
N ALA A 268 20.64 19.41 -11.07
CA ALA A 268 20.63 18.04 -11.58
C ALA A 268 19.76 17.84 -12.82
N PHE A 269 18.69 18.62 -12.99
CA PHE A 269 17.69 18.43 -14.03
C PHE A 269 17.47 19.70 -14.85
N GLU A 270 17.45 19.56 -16.17
CA GLU A 270 17.20 20.66 -17.10
C GLU A 270 15.72 21.06 -17.13
N ALA A 271 14.83 20.08 -16.89
CA ALA A 271 13.39 20.28 -16.88
C ALA A 271 12.75 19.66 -15.63
N ARG A 272 11.69 20.30 -15.12
CA ARG A 272 10.88 19.78 -14.01
C ARG A 272 10.27 18.42 -14.31
N HIS A 273 9.90 18.16 -15.57
CA HIS A 273 9.43 16.86 -16.03
C HIS A 273 10.44 15.74 -15.82
N ASP A 274 11.72 15.98 -16.11
CA ASP A 274 12.78 15.01 -15.91
C ASP A 274 12.94 14.66 -14.42
N ALA A 275 12.86 15.68 -13.55
CA ALA A 275 12.88 15.46 -12.11
C ALA A 275 11.66 14.64 -11.67
N LEU A 276 10.45 14.95 -12.15
CA LEU A 276 9.24 14.21 -11.83
C LEU A 276 9.33 12.74 -12.23
N ASP A 277 9.76 12.46 -13.46
CA ASP A 277 9.98 11.09 -13.95
C ASP A 277 11.06 10.37 -13.13
N GLY A 278 12.10 11.09 -12.72
CA GLY A 278 13.13 10.58 -11.82
C GLY A 278 12.58 10.18 -10.45
N PHE A 279 11.76 11.03 -9.84
CA PHE A 279 11.11 10.74 -8.55
C PHE A 279 10.15 9.56 -8.64
N LEU A 280 9.34 9.47 -9.69
CA LEU A 280 8.45 8.33 -9.91
C LEU A 280 9.23 7.02 -10.05
N GLY A 281 10.30 7.01 -10.85
CA GLY A 281 11.16 5.83 -11.00
C GLY A 281 11.89 5.46 -9.71
N ALA A 282 12.44 6.45 -8.99
CA ALA A 282 13.09 6.25 -7.70
C ALA A 282 12.12 5.72 -6.63
N SER A 283 10.88 6.24 -6.59
CA SER A 283 9.85 5.76 -5.66
C SER A 283 9.50 4.30 -5.91
N TYR A 284 9.47 3.88 -7.17
CA TYR A 284 9.23 2.50 -7.53
C TYR A 284 10.38 1.59 -7.09
N ALA A 285 11.63 1.97 -7.38
CA ALA A 285 12.80 1.20 -6.97
C ALA A 285 12.90 1.07 -5.44
N LEU A 286 12.73 2.18 -4.72
CA LEU A 286 12.71 2.19 -3.25
C LEU A 286 11.59 1.33 -2.68
N HIS A 287 10.40 1.39 -3.25
CA HIS A 287 9.28 0.56 -2.81
C HIS A 287 9.56 -0.94 -2.96
N LEU A 288 10.19 -1.36 -4.07
CA LEU A 288 10.56 -2.76 -4.28
C LEU A 288 11.56 -3.25 -3.22
N VAL A 289 12.61 -2.49 -2.94
CA VAL A 289 13.62 -2.88 -1.94
C VAL A 289 13.06 -2.77 -0.51
N ALA A 290 12.20 -1.78 -0.24
CA ALA A 290 11.55 -1.61 1.04
C ALA A 290 10.64 -2.78 1.40
N GLN A 291 9.85 -3.30 0.45
CA GLN A 291 9.02 -4.51 0.67
C GLN A 291 9.86 -5.68 1.16
N VAL A 292 11.03 -5.89 0.54
CA VAL A 292 11.96 -6.97 0.96
C VAL A 292 12.56 -6.67 2.33
N ALA A 293 12.94 -5.42 2.60
CA ALA A 293 13.59 -5.03 3.84
C ALA A 293 12.69 -5.17 5.08
N VAL A 294 11.39 -4.92 4.94
CA VAL A 294 10.40 -5.07 6.02
C VAL A 294 9.49 -6.28 5.85
N MET A 295 9.71 -7.09 4.79
CA MET A 295 8.94 -8.29 4.49
C MET A 295 7.43 -8.04 4.36
N ALA A 296 7.09 -6.87 3.78
CA ALA A 296 5.72 -6.46 3.53
C ALA A 296 5.28 -6.87 2.12
N GLU A 297 4.01 -7.16 1.96
CA GLU A 297 3.40 -7.27 0.64
C GLU A 297 3.18 -5.88 0.04
N SER A 298 3.06 -5.80 -1.29
CA SER A 298 2.83 -4.52 -1.98
C SER A 298 1.53 -3.82 -1.58
N ARG A 299 0.58 -4.55 -1.02
CA ARG A 299 -0.66 -4.00 -0.47
C ARG A 299 -0.48 -3.36 0.91
N ASP A 300 0.52 -3.77 1.68
CA ASP A 300 0.73 -3.32 3.06
C ASP A 300 1.55 -2.03 3.11
N LEU A 301 2.50 -1.90 2.20
CA LEU A 301 3.34 -0.72 2.01
C LEU A 301 3.03 -0.07 0.68
N GLN A 302 2.75 1.22 0.67
CA GLN A 302 2.44 1.98 -0.54
C GLN A 302 3.47 3.09 -0.77
N LYS A 303 3.44 3.66 -1.98
CA LYS A 303 4.31 4.76 -2.40
C LYS A 303 3.52 5.87 -3.05
N ALA A 304 4.04 7.09 -2.96
CA ALA A 304 3.52 8.23 -3.70
C ALA A 304 4.63 9.25 -3.98
N VAL A 305 4.36 10.13 -4.93
CA VAL A 305 5.17 11.33 -5.20
C VAL A 305 4.24 12.52 -5.24
N GLY A 306 4.54 13.56 -4.48
CA GLY A 306 3.71 14.75 -4.42
C GLY A 306 4.38 15.90 -3.68
N SER A 307 3.62 16.94 -3.32
CA SER A 307 4.08 17.99 -2.42
C SER A 307 3.87 17.61 -0.96
N GLY A 308 4.68 18.14 -0.05
CA GLY A 308 4.53 17.91 1.39
C GLY A 308 3.22 18.49 1.97
N ASP A 309 2.67 19.53 1.35
CA ASP A 309 1.42 20.19 1.74
C ASP A 309 0.15 19.57 1.09
N GLY A 310 0.33 18.59 0.19
CA GLY A 310 -0.78 17.96 -0.54
C GLY A 310 -1.39 18.83 -1.63
N SER A 311 -0.73 19.90 -2.05
CA SER A 311 -1.26 20.80 -3.10
C SER A 311 -1.21 20.17 -4.49
N TRP A 312 -0.36 19.20 -4.72
CA TRP A 312 -0.27 18.42 -5.94
C TRP A 312 0.30 17.02 -5.70
N PHE A 313 0.05 16.12 -6.61
CA PHE A 313 0.64 14.77 -6.64
C PHE A 313 0.94 14.32 -8.07
N ALA A 314 1.84 13.37 -8.19
CA ALA A 314 2.25 12.80 -9.47
C ALA A 314 1.63 11.43 -9.72
N THR A 315 1.25 11.18 -10.96
CA THR A 315 0.81 9.88 -11.46
C THR A 315 1.58 9.55 -12.72
N ALA A 316 1.69 8.26 -13.06
CA ALA A 316 2.14 7.88 -14.39
C ALA A 316 0.95 7.90 -15.36
N ASP A 317 1.14 8.51 -16.53
CA ASP A 317 0.15 8.41 -17.61
C ASP A 317 0.19 7.03 -18.29
N THR A 318 -0.66 6.84 -19.31
CA THR A 318 -0.72 5.60 -20.09
C THR A 318 0.57 5.31 -20.87
N ARG A 319 1.46 6.29 -21.00
CA ARG A 319 2.78 6.18 -21.64
C ARG A 319 3.92 6.04 -20.63
N GLY A 320 3.59 5.92 -19.34
CA GLY A 320 4.55 5.81 -18.26
C GLY A 320 5.25 7.13 -17.91
N ARG A 321 4.81 8.27 -18.43
CA ARG A 321 5.34 9.59 -18.07
C ARG A 321 4.64 10.15 -16.86
N GLY A 322 5.40 10.88 -16.05
CA GLY A 322 4.85 11.60 -14.91
C GLY A 322 3.86 12.67 -15.36
N GLN A 323 2.66 12.59 -14.83
CA GLN A 323 1.65 13.64 -14.91
C GLN A 323 1.45 14.24 -13.53
N LEU A 324 1.24 15.54 -13.52
CA LEU A 324 0.97 16.28 -12.33
C LEU A 324 -0.53 16.56 -12.23
N ARG A 325 -1.06 16.32 -11.03
CA ARG A 325 -2.46 16.61 -10.68
C ARG A 325 -2.48 17.58 -9.51
N ASP A 326 -3.41 18.52 -9.54
CA ASP A 326 -3.67 19.41 -8.40
C ASP A 326 -4.34 18.65 -7.24
N GLY A 327 -4.56 19.36 -6.15
CA GLY A 327 -5.19 18.80 -4.96
C GLY A 327 -6.59 18.23 -5.18
N ASP A 328 -7.29 18.67 -6.21
CA ASP A 328 -8.63 18.19 -6.61
C ASP A 328 -8.56 17.04 -7.63
N GLY A 329 -7.36 16.68 -8.07
CA GLY A 329 -7.10 15.58 -9.01
C GLY A 329 -7.19 15.98 -10.48
N ALA A 330 -7.36 17.26 -10.81
CA ALA A 330 -7.32 17.74 -12.17
C ALA A 330 -5.88 17.76 -12.72
N SER A 331 -5.73 17.48 -14.02
CA SER A 331 -4.42 17.54 -14.67
C SER A 331 -3.93 18.98 -14.71
N THR A 332 -2.70 19.20 -14.27
CA THR A 332 -2.08 20.52 -14.22
C THR A 332 -0.72 20.50 -14.91
N ALA A 333 -0.34 21.61 -15.53
CA ALA A 333 0.98 21.76 -16.15
C ALA A 333 2.02 22.03 -15.06
N ILE A 334 3.11 21.28 -15.08
CA ILE A 334 4.19 21.37 -14.09
C ILE A 334 4.85 22.76 -14.07
N GLU A 335 4.84 23.46 -15.20
CA GLU A 335 5.37 24.80 -15.37
C GLU A 335 4.57 25.86 -14.60
N LEU A 336 3.29 25.57 -14.31
CA LEU A 336 2.38 26.47 -13.59
C LEU A 336 2.56 26.41 -12.08
N LEU A 337 3.31 25.43 -11.57
CA LEU A 337 3.60 25.33 -10.13
C LEU A 337 4.54 26.45 -9.69
N GLY A 338 4.13 27.24 -8.71
CA GLY A 338 4.98 28.25 -8.08
C GLY A 338 6.20 27.64 -7.42
N ARG A 339 6.00 26.65 -6.54
CA ARG A 339 7.05 25.86 -5.88
C ARG A 339 7.00 24.42 -6.34
N PHE A 340 8.07 23.96 -6.94
CA PHE A 340 8.24 22.55 -7.31
C PHE A 340 9.22 21.89 -6.31
N ALA A 341 8.67 21.16 -5.35
CA ALA A 341 9.43 20.42 -4.34
C ALA A 341 8.84 19.01 -4.22
N PRO A 342 9.22 18.10 -5.13
CA PRO A 342 8.73 16.75 -5.11
C PRO A 342 9.23 16.01 -3.87
N THR A 343 8.29 15.34 -3.20
CA THR A 343 8.50 14.49 -2.04
C THR A 343 8.19 13.06 -2.44
N LEU A 344 9.08 12.15 -2.15
CA LEU A 344 8.92 10.73 -2.35
C LEU A 344 8.48 10.09 -1.04
N TYR A 345 7.33 9.44 -1.02
CA TYR A 345 6.75 8.78 0.15
C TYR A 345 6.75 7.27 0.02
N LEU A 346 7.04 6.59 1.14
CA LEU A 346 6.64 5.22 1.43
C LEU A 346 5.79 5.26 2.70
N TYR A 347 4.59 4.67 2.69
CA TYR A 347 3.66 4.77 3.79
C TYR A 347 2.92 3.44 4.05
N ASP A 348 2.57 3.23 5.31
CA ASP A 348 1.80 2.08 5.76
C ASP A 348 0.37 2.20 5.24
N ASN A 349 -0.16 1.16 4.61
CA ASN A 349 -1.50 1.20 4.01
C ASN A 349 -2.61 0.79 5.00
N TYR A 350 -2.43 1.14 6.26
CA TYR A 350 -3.37 0.84 7.34
C TYR A 350 -3.57 2.05 8.24
N PRO A 351 -4.80 2.25 8.78
CA PRO A 351 -5.08 3.32 9.73
C PRO A 351 -4.16 3.24 10.96
N GLY A 352 -3.52 4.36 11.30
CA GLY A 352 -2.58 4.44 12.40
C GLY A 352 -1.21 3.82 12.14
N GLY A 353 -0.99 3.25 10.94
CA GLY A 353 0.23 2.48 10.62
C GLY A 353 0.24 1.08 11.22
N VAL A 354 1.19 0.27 10.79
CA VAL A 354 1.44 -1.10 11.30
C VAL A 354 2.92 -1.33 11.60
N GLY A 355 3.67 -0.24 11.79
CA GLY A 355 5.07 -0.27 12.19
C GLY A 355 6.05 -0.59 11.06
N LEU A 356 5.70 -0.36 9.80
CA LEU A 356 6.63 -0.55 8.67
C LEU A 356 7.52 0.67 8.45
N SER A 357 7.02 1.87 8.68
CA SER A 357 7.72 3.13 8.37
C SER A 357 8.95 3.37 9.25
N SER A 358 8.89 3.11 10.56
CA SER A 358 10.02 3.32 11.48
C SER A 358 11.27 2.50 11.10
N PRO A 359 11.19 1.16 10.88
CA PRO A 359 12.35 0.39 10.44
C PRO A 359 12.84 0.74 9.03
N LEU A 360 11.99 1.30 8.17
CA LEU A 360 12.44 1.83 6.88
C LEU A 360 13.28 3.10 7.05
N TYR A 361 12.86 3.99 7.98
CA TYR A 361 13.62 5.18 8.32
C TYR A 361 14.99 4.83 8.95
N GLU A 362 15.03 3.89 9.89
CA GLU A 362 16.28 3.42 10.50
C GLU A 362 17.27 2.87 9.45
N ARG A 363 16.76 2.24 8.38
CA ARG A 363 17.56 1.62 7.32
C ARG A 363 17.64 2.46 6.04
N ARG A 364 17.26 3.74 6.08
CA ARG A 364 17.13 4.62 4.92
C ARG A 364 18.35 4.60 3.99
N ASP A 365 19.56 4.60 4.55
CA ASP A 365 20.80 4.61 3.77
C ASP A 365 21.02 3.27 3.05
N ALA A 366 20.72 2.15 3.73
CA ALA A 366 20.79 0.83 3.14
C ALA A 366 19.72 0.64 2.03
N LEU A 367 18.52 1.20 2.21
CA LEU A 367 17.46 1.17 1.19
C LEU A 367 17.87 1.95 -0.06
N LEU A 368 18.45 3.14 0.11
CA LEU A 368 18.96 3.93 -1.01
C LEU A 368 20.07 3.18 -1.77
N ALA A 369 21.03 2.59 -1.04
CA ALA A 369 22.08 1.78 -1.65
C ALA A 369 21.54 0.58 -2.42
N GLN A 370 20.57 -0.15 -1.87
CA GLN A 370 19.93 -1.29 -2.53
C GLN A 370 19.10 -0.85 -3.75
N ALA A 371 18.42 0.29 -3.68
CA ALA A 371 17.67 0.82 -4.82
C ALA A 371 18.60 1.24 -5.96
N ILE A 372 19.74 1.84 -5.67
CA ILE A 372 20.79 2.14 -6.65
C ILE A 372 21.29 0.85 -7.29
N GLU A 373 21.63 -0.15 -6.48
CA GLU A 373 22.11 -1.44 -6.97
C GLU A 373 21.06 -2.13 -7.87
N LEU A 374 19.78 -2.08 -7.51
CA LEU A 374 18.67 -2.61 -8.31
C LEU A 374 18.61 -1.94 -9.70
N VAL A 375 18.72 -0.62 -9.74
CA VAL A 375 18.68 0.15 -10.99
C VAL A 375 19.92 -0.08 -11.82
N ASP A 376 21.11 -0.11 -11.22
CA ASP A 376 22.38 -0.24 -11.92
C ASP A 376 22.62 -1.64 -12.47
N ARG A 377 22.19 -2.69 -11.78
CA ARG A 377 22.32 -4.07 -12.23
C ARG A 377 21.26 -4.51 -13.22
N CYS A 378 20.23 -3.70 -13.44
CA CYS A 378 19.20 -4.06 -14.41
C CYS A 378 19.77 -4.05 -15.83
N SER A 379 19.54 -5.12 -16.59
CA SER A 379 20.02 -5.28 -17.97
C SER A 379 19.23 -4.45 -19.00
N CYS A 380 18.16 -3.79 -18.59
CA CYS A 380 17.36 -2.95 -19.48
C CYS A 380 18.12 -1.68 -19.90
N ARG A 381 17.79 -1.11 -21.07
CA ARG A 381 18.45 0.10 -21.58
C ARG A 381 17.87 1.39 -21.02
N ALA A 382 16.53 1.49 -20.97
CA ALA A 382 15.83 2.75 -20.68
C ALA A 382 15.09 2.76 -19.34
N GLY A 383 14.86 1.61 -18.77
CA GLY A 383 14.01 1.33 -17.61
C GLY A 383 13.03 0.21 -17.94
N CYS A 384 12.54 -0.46 -16.93
CA CYS A 384 11.57 -1.54 -17.08
C CYS A 384 10.79 -1.75 -15.77
N PRO A 385 9.68 -2.51 -15.79
CA PRO A 385 8.90 -2.82 -14.59
C PRO A 385 9.70 -3.45 -13.45
N ALA A 386 10.86 -4.06 -13.74
CA ALA A 386 11.71 -4.67 -12.73
C ALA A 386 12.65 -3.68 -12.01
N CYS A 387 12.77 -2.44 -12.46
CA CYS A 387 13.69 -1.48 -11.82
C CYS A 387 13.07 -0.11 -11.51
N VAL A 388 12.37 0.53 -12.46
CA VAL A 388 11.86 1.90 -12.29
C VAL A 388 10.38 2.05 -12.61
N GLY A 389 9.66 0.94 -12.72
CA GLY A 389 8.22 0.91 -12.92
C GLY A 389 7.76 0.71 -14.35
N PRO A 390 6.43 0.65 -14.55
CA PRO A 390 5.84 0.40 -15.85
C PRO A 390 6.06 1.59 -16.79
N ILE A 391 7.03 1.48 -17.67
CA ILE A 391 7.34 2.46 -18.70
C ILE A 391 6.81 1.92 -20.01
N LEU A 392 5.75 2.51 -20.53
CA LEU A 392 5.05 2.01 -21.70
C LEU A 392 5.62 2.52 -23.03
N ALA A 393 6.46 3.54 -23.05
CA ALA A 393 6.99 4.09 -24.30
C ALA A 393 8.32 4.82 -24.10
N ALA A 394 9.40 4.07 -23.97
CA ALA A 394 10.75 4.63 -23.97
C ALA A 394 11.34 4.84 -25.38
N GLU A 395 10.56 4.71 -26.45
CA GLU A 395 11.10 4.66 -27.80
C GLU A 395 11.24 6.02 -28.50
N GLU A 396 10.64 7.09 -28.02
CA GLU A 396 10.68 8.36 -28.71
C GLU A 396 11.31 9.49 -27.88
N VAL A 397 12.58 9.76 -28.20
CA VAL A 397 13.20 11.09 -28.07
C VAL A 397 13.24 11.68 -26.65
N GLN A 398 13.72 10.95 -25.67
CA GLN A 398 14.21 11.55 -24.44
C GLN A 398 15.75 11.64 -24.48
N GLN A 399 16.31 12.79 -24.18
CA GLN A 399 17.76 12.95 -24.01
C GLN A 399 18.27 12.09 -22.85
N ARG A 400 17.41 11.81 -21.84
CA ARG A 400 17.68 10.93 -20.70
C ARG A 400 16.56 9.92 -20.53
N THR A 401 16.94 8.67 -20.26
CA THR A 401 15.98 7.59 -20.03
C THR A 401 15.43 7.65 -18.62
N PRO A 402 14.21 7.14 -18.35
CA PRO A 402 13.64 7.05 -17.01
C PRO A 402 14.56 6.35 -16.00
N ARG A 403 15.32 5.35 -16.44
CA ARG A 403 16.34 4.69 -15.61
C ARG A 403 17.44 5.67 -15.18
N GLN A 404 17.97 6.49 -16.10
CA GLN A 404 18.98 7.48 -15.79
C GLN A 404 18.45 8.58 -14.87
N LEU A 405 17.18 9.00 -15.07
CA LEU A 405 16.54 10.00 -14.23
C LEU A 405 16.32 9.48 -12.80
N ALA A 406 15.83 8.25 -12.65
CA ALA A 406 15.66 7.60 -11.35
C ALA A 406 17.01 7.40 -10.64
N ALA A 407 18.02 6.90 -11.35
CA ALA A 407 19.37 6.76 -10.81
C ALA A 407 19.94 8.10 -10.33
N ARG A 408 19.64 9.21 -11.04
CA ARG A 408 20.06 10.55 -10.64
C ARG A 408 19.44 11.00 -9.32
N VAL A 409 18.12 10.79 -9.14
CA VAL A 409 17.42 11.11 -7.87
C VAL A 409 18.01 10.29 -6.73
N LEU A 410 18.14 8.97 -6.93
CA LEU A 410 18.71 8.08 -5.90
C LEU A 410 20.14 8.46 -5.52
N ALA A 411 20.97 8.80 -6.51
CA ALA A 411 22.34 9.24 -6.25
C ALA A 411 22.41 10.54 -5.44
N LEU A 412 21.55 11.53 -5.72
CA LEU A 412 21.48 12.75 -4.95
C LEU A 412 21.05 12.52 -3.50
N LEU A 413 20.16 11.56 -3.25
CA LEU A 413 19.72 11.21 -1.89
C LEU A 413 20.72 10.33 -1.14
N ALA A 414 21.63 9.64 -1.84
CA ALA A 414 22.60 8.74 -1.22
C ALA A 414 24.02 9.33 -1.09
N GLN A 415 24.32 10.44 -1.73
CA GLN A 415 25.65 11.09 -1.65
C GLN A 415 25.81 11.69 -0.26
N ALA A 416 26.77 11.16 0.50
CA ALA A 416 27.26 11.71 1.76
C ALA A 416 28.50 12.58 1.50
#